data_1ecb76884c9c7924c56eb32e8429b1f7
#
_entry.id   1ecb76884c9c7924c56eb32e8429b1f7
#
_cell.length_a   1.000
_cell.length_b   1.000
_cell.length_c   1.000
_cell.angle_alpha   90.00
_cell.angle_beta   90.00
_cell.angle_gamma   90.00
#
_symmetry.space_group_name_H-M   'P 1'
#
loop_
_entity.id
_entity.type
_entity.pdbx_description
1 polymer ?
#
loop_
_entity_poly.entity_id
_entity_poly.type
_entity_poly.pdbx_seq_one_letter_code
_entity_poly.pdbx_strand_id
1 'polypeptide(L)'
;MWAYNILVFINKQFMENNATIWAKELDALIAAPQHHKLLFENEWVRVLDTNIPAGEITNVHTHQHPASLYIISWSDFIRYDAEGNILLDSRTLATKPLSGSAIWGNALTAHTLKNIGNTNLHVICVEIKNTN
;
A
#
# COMPACT_ATOMS: atom_id res chain seq x y z
N MET A 1 36.33 -20.08 1.16
CA MET A 1 35.24 -21.04 1.43
C MET A 1 34.24 -20.49 2.42
N TRP A 2 34.67 -20.01 3.56
CA TRP A 2 33.80 -19.45 4.59
C TRP A 2 32.99 -18.23 4.11
N ALA A 3 33.65 -17.29 3.42
CA ALA A 3 33.00 -16.08 2.90
C ALA A 3 31.88 -16.38 1.89
N TYR A 4 32.09 -17.39 1.05
CA TYR A 4 31.10 -17.82 0.06
C TYR A 4 29.85 -18.40 0.74
N ASN A 5 30.03 -19.27 1.73
CA ASN A 5 28.92 -19.88 2.45
C ASN A 5 28.11 -18.85 3.26
N ILE A 6 28.76 -17.87 3.87
CA ILE A 6 28.12 -16.78 4.59
C ILE A 6 27.29 -15.93 3.63
N LEU A 7 27.85 -15.58 2.46
CA LEU A 7 27.15 -14.77 1.46
C LEU A 7 25.90 -15.48 0.92
N VAL A 8 25.99 -16.78 0.64
CA VAL A 8 24.84 -17.58 0.18
C VAL A 8 23.77 -17.64 1.27
N PHE A 9 24.16 -17.83 2.55
CA PHE A 9 23.23 -17.84 3.68
C PHE A 9 22.53 -16.49 3.84
N ILE A 10 23.24 -15.37 3.79
CA ILE A 10 22.69 -14.02 3.91
C ILE A 10 21.71 -13.74 2.77
N ASN A 11 22.07 -14.10 1.54
CA ASN A 11 21.18 -13.92 0.39
C ASN A 11 19.90 -14.73 0.52
N LYS A 12 20.00 -15.98 0.97
CA LYS A 12 18.82 -16.83 1.19
C LYS A 12 17.91 -16.23 2.29
N GLN A 13 18.49 -15.81 3.41
CA GLN A 13 17.75 -15.18 4.51
C GLN A 13 17.05 -13.89 4.04
N PHE A 14 17.73 -13.05 3.26
CA PHE A 14 17.15 -11.84 2.69
C PHE A 14 15.97 -12.15 1.76
N MET A 15 16.09 -13.16 0.89
CA MET A 15 15.04 -13.59 -0.02
C MET A 15 13.82 -14.13 0.74
N GLU A 16 14.04 -14.93 1.79
CA GLU A 16 12.97 -15.48 2.63
C GLU A 16 12.23 -14.36 3.38
N ASN A 17 12.94 -13.39 3.96
CA ASN A 17 12.37 -12.24 4.64
C ASN A 17 11.54 -11.38 3.67
N ASN A 18 12.06 -11.14 2.47
CA ASN A 18 11.38 -10.36 1.45
C ASN A 18 10.09 -11.06 0.98
N ALA A 19 10.14 -12.39 0.77
CA ALA A 19 8.97 -13.18 0.40
C ALA A 19 7.90 -13.16 1.51
N THR A 20 8.30 -13.16 2.80
CA THR A 20 7.37 -13.06 3.93
C THR A 20 6.71 -11.67 4.00
N ILE A 21 7.50 -10.59 3.80
CA ILE A 21 7.00 -9.21 3.83
C ILE A 21 5.95 -9.00 2.73
N TRP A 22 6.20 -9.53 1.53
CA TRP A 22 5.31 -9.39 0.37
C TRP A 22 4.53 -10.67 0.10
N ALA A 23 4.06 -11.34 1.17
CA ALA A 23 3.25 -12.53 1.03
C ALA A 23 2.02 -12.24 0.17
N LYS A 24 1.75 -13.12 -0.78
CA LYS A 24 0.63 -12.98 -1.73
C LYS A 24 -0.71 -12.80 -1.03
N GLU A 25 -0.90 -13.50 0.09
CA GLU A 25 -2.12 -13.46 0.88
C GLU A 25 -2.39 -12.08 1.50
N LEU A 26 -1.36 -11.24 1.63
CA LEU A 26 -1.47 -9.87 2.14
C LEU A 26 -1.66 -8.83 1.04
N ASP A 27 -1.57 -9.19 -0.22
CA ASP A 27 -1.84 -8.25 -1.31
C ASP A 27 -3.21 -7.61 -1.16
N ALA A 28 -3.30 -6.32 -1.44
CA ALA A 28 -4.53 -5.53 -1.24
C ALA A 28 -5.76 -6.13 -1.91
N LEU A 29 -5.62 -6.69 -3.11
CA LEU A 29 -6.73 -7.31 -3.83
C LEU A 29 -7.22 -8.60 -3.18
N ILE A 30 -6.35 -9.30 -2.46
CA ILE A 30 -6.66 -10.57 -1.80
C ILE A 30 -7.09 -10.33 -0.35
N ALA A 31 -6.33 -9.52 0.39
CA ALA A 31 -6.54 -9.31 1.82
C ALA A 31 -7.63 -8.28 2.14
N ALA A 32 -7.80 -7.27 1.27
CA ALA A 32 -8.72 -6.15 1.50
C ALA A 32 -9.59 -5.85 0.27
N PRO A 33 -10.32 -6.87 -0.26
CA PRO A 33 -11.10 -6.72 -1.49
C PRO A 33 -12.32 -5.79 -1.34
N GLN A 34 -12.75 -5.50 -0.11
CA GLN A 34 -13.86 -4.58 0.13
C GLN A 34 -13.54 -3.13 -0.27
N HIS A 35 -12.25 -2.79 -0.26
CA HIS A 35 -11.79 -1.41 -0.51
C HIS A 35 -10.90 -1.28 -1.73
N HIS A 36 -10.53 -2.39 -2.38
CA HIS A 36 -9.61 -2.39 -3.52
C HIS A 36 -10.20 -3.20 -4.66
N LYS A 37 -10.29 -2.59 -5.83
CA LYS A 37 -10.80 -3.23 -7.04
C LYS A 37 -9.77 -3.09 -8.16
N LEU A 38 -9.46 -4.20 -8.82
CA LEU A 38 -8.60 -4.19 -10.00
C LEU A 38 -9.38 -3.61 -11.19
N LEU A 39 -8.83 -2.56 -11.80
CA LEU A 39 -9.38 -1.94 -13.02
C LEU A 39 -8.65 -2.43 -14.26
N PHE A 40 -7.31 -2.54 -14.18
CA PHE A 40 -6.47 -2.89 -15.32
C PHE A 40 -5.13 -3.42 -14.83
N GLU A 41 -4.56 -4.36 -15.57
CA GLU A 41 -3.21 -4.86 -15.29
C GLU A 41 -2.54 -5.32 -16.58
N ASN A 42 -1.26 -4.99 -16.71
CA ASN A 42 -0.37 -5.54 -17.72
C ASN A 42 1.01 -5.77 -17.10
N GLU A 43 2.04 -5.99 -17.95
CA GLU A 43 3.41 -6.22 -17.46
C GLU A 43 4.04 -5.01 -16.78
N TRP A 44 3.54 -3.79 -17.01
CA TRP A 44 4.12 -2.54 -16.53
C TRP A 44 3.41 -1.95 -15.32
N VAL A 45 2.10 -2.05 -15.28
CA VAL A 45 1.28 -1.38 -14.28
C VAL A 45 0.15 -2.27 -13.80
N ARG A 46 -0.30 -1.97 -12.58
CA ARG A 46 -1.54 -2.49 -12.02
C ARG A 46 -2.36 -1.30 -11.52
N VAL A 47 -3.56 -1.12 -12.04
CA VAL A 47 -4.42 0.02 -11.72
C VAL A 47 -5.54 -0.43 -10.80
N LEU A 48 -5.58 0.15 -9.61
CA LEU A 48 -6.58 -0.16 -8.58
C LEU A 48 -7.48 1.03 -8.33
N ASP A 49 -8.76 0.76 -8.16
CA ASP A 49 -9.71 1.68 -7.55
C ASP A 49 -9.73 1.39 -6.05
N THR A 50 -9.30 2.35 -5.24
CA THR A 50 -9.29 2.26 -3.79
C THR A 50 -10.29 3.25 -3.23
N ASN A 51 -11.33 2.75 -2.57
CA ASN A 51 -12.38 3.56 -2.00
C ASN A 51 -12.68 3.11 -0.57
N ILE A 52 -12.43 4.01 0.37
CA ILE A 52 -12.65 3.76 1.80
C ILE A 52 -13.66 4.78 2.30
N PRO A 53 -14.93 4.38 2.47
CA PRO A 53 -15.97 5.26 2.98
C PRO A 53 -15.65 5.79 4.38
N ALA A 54 -16.29 6.92 4.73
CA ALA A 54 -16.12 7.54 6.05
C ALA A 54 -16.38 6.53 7.17
N GLY A 55 -15.50 6.48 8.15
CA GLY A 55 -15.60 5.61 9.32
C GLY A 55 -15.13 4.17 9.12
N GLU A 56 -14.86 3.74 7.87
CA GLU A 56 -14.43 2.38 7.62
C GLU A 56 -12.92 2.22 7.79
N ILE A 57 -12.52 0.99 8.10
CA ILE A 57 -11.12 0.58 8.21
C ILE A 57 -10.87 -0.59 7.28
N THR A 58 -9.74 -0.58 6.59
CA THR A 58 -9.34 -1.69 5.73
C THR A 58 -8.85 -2.88 6.56
N ASN A 59 -8.96 -4.09 6.00
CA ASN A 59 -8.21 -5.22 6.51
C ASN A 59 -6.71 -4.97 6.36
N VAL A 60 -5.90 -5.68 7.15
CA VAL A 60 -4.43 -5.64 7.00
C VAL A 60 -4.05 -6.10 5.60
N HIS A 61 -3.26 -5.31 4.92
CA HIS A 61 -2.82 -5.61 3.54
C HIS A 61 -1.50 -4.90 3.22
N THR A 62 -0.92 -5.25 2.07
CA THR A 62 0.30 -4.64 1.56
C THR A 62 0.05 -4.02 0.18
N HIS A 63 0.89 -3.05 -0.17
CA HIS A 63 1.10 -2.57 -1.53
C HIS A 63 2.57 -2.74 -1.88
N GLN A 64 2.90 -3.81 -2.57
CA GLN A 64 4.28 -4.16 -2.92
C GLN A 64 4.93 -3.15 -3.86
N HIS A 65 4.13 -2.50 -4.71
CA HIS A 65 4.64 -1.58 -5.72
C HIS A 65 4.41 -0.12 -5.33
N PRO A 66 5.36 0.77 -5.64
CA PRO A 66 5.10 2.20 -5.56
C PRO A 66 4.04 2.60 -6.59
N ALA A 67 3.36 3.71 -6.36
CA ALA A 67 2.23 4.10 -7.19
C ALA A 67 2.14 5.59 -7.39
N SER A 68 1.61 5.98 -8.55
CA SER A 68 1.01 7.30 -8.74
C SER A 68 -0.43 7.20 -8.25
N LEU A 69 -0.83 8.10 -7.35
CA LEU A 69 -2.15 8.12 -6.74
C LEU A 69 -2.92 9.34 -7.26
N TYR A 70 -3.96 9.09 -8.04
CA TYR A 70 -4.87 10.15 -8.49
C TYR A 70 -6.00 10.31 -7.49
N ILE A 71 -6.16 11.51 -6.93
CA ILE A 71 -7.13 11.79 -5.88
C ILE A 71 -8.47 12.14 -6.50
N ILE A 72 -9.46 11.28 -6.32
CA ILE A 72 -10.85 11.58 -6.67
C ILE A 72 -11.49 12.37 -5.52
N SER A 73 -11.33 11.86 -4.29
CA SER A 73 -11.86 12.48 -3.08
C SER A 73 -10.90 12.23 -1.93
N TRP A 74 -10.57 13.28 -1.19
CA TRP A 74 -9.74 13.19 0.00
C TRP A 74 -10.59 13.13 1.26
N SER A 75 -10.11 12.37 2.23
CA SER A 75 -10.60 12.37 3.60
C SER A 75 -9.43 12.14 4.55
N ASP A 76 -9.49 12.69 5.74
CA ASP A 76 -8.46 12.43 6.74
C ASP A 76 -8.47 10.96 7.16
N PHE A 77 -7.28 10.42 7.36
CA PHE A 77 -7.11 9.03 7.73
C PHE A 77 -5.96 8.83 8.71
N ILE A 78 -5.98 7.69 9.38
CA ILE A 78 -4.85 7.19 10.14
C ILE A 78 -4.45 5.84 9.55
N ARG A 79 -3.16 5.68 9.28
CA ARG A 79 -2.57 4.41 8.87
C ARG A 79 -1.87 3.78 10.07
N TYR A 80 -2.17 2.51 10.32
CA TYR A 80 -1.55 1.73 11.38
C TYR A 80 -0.72 0.60 10.78
N ASP A 81 0.34 0.18 11.48
CA ASP A 81 1.03 -1.07 11.14
C ASP A 81 0.19 -2.28 11.57
N ALA A 82 0.69 -3.49 11.32
CA ALA A 82 -0.04 -4.72 11.64
C ALA A 82 -0.24 -4.92 13.15
N GLU A 83 0.57 -4.27 13.99
CA GLU A 83 0.50 -4.32 15.44
C GLU A 83 -0.37 -3.21 16.04
N GLY A 84 -0.90 -2.32 15.22
CA GLY A 84 -1.77 -1.22 15.65
C GLY A 84 -1.05 0.07 16.01
N ASN A 85 0.24 0.18 15.74
CA ASN A 85 0.97 1.44 15.93
C ASN A 85 0.69 2.41 14.80
N ILE A 86 0.62 3.70 15.10
CA ILE A 86 0.37 4.73 14.08
C ILE A 86 1.60 4.91 13.21
N LEU A 87 1.43 4.72 11.89
CA LEU A 87 2.44 5.01 10.88
C LEU A 87 2.29 6.42 10.32
N LEU A 88 1.05 6.87 10.12
CA LEU A 88 0.76 8.19 9.58
C LEU A 88 -0.64 8.62 10.05
N ASP A 89 -0.70 9.84 10.55
CA ASP A 89 -1.95 10.57 10.78
C ASP A 89 -2.01 11.70 9.76
N SER A 90 -2.95 11.66 8.82
CA SER A 90 -3.02 12.63 7.73
C SER A 90 -3.27 14.06 8.21
N ARG A 91 -3.79 14.22 9.43
CA ARG A 91 -4.02 15.55 10.02
C ARG A 91 -2.71 16.28 10.32
N THR A 92 -1.59 15.53 10.40
CA THR A 92 -0.25 16.12 10.64
C THR A 92 0.42 16.61 9.36
N LEU A 93 -0.16 16.33 8.19
CA LEU A 93 0.40 16.79 6.91
C LEU A 93 0.26 18.31 6.80
N ALA A 94 1.33 18.97 6.33
CA ALA A 94 1.34 20.42 6.15
C ALA A 94 0.35 20.89 5.09
N THR A 95 0.21 20.08 4.02
CA THR A 95 -0.78 20.31 2.95
C THR A 95 -1.48 19.00 2.64
N LYS A 96 -2.78 19.09 2.31
CA LYS A 96 -3.58 17.92 1.92
C LYS A 96 -3.74 17.90 0.40
N PRO A 97 -3.67 16.71 -0.23
CA PRO A 97 -3.91 16.60 -1.65
C PRO A 97 -5.32 17.06 -2.02
N LEU A 98 -5.42 17.74 -3.16
CA LEU A 98 -6.71 18.20 -3.69
C LEU A 98 -7.30 17.16 -4.63
N SER A 99 -8.63 17.10 -4.70
CA SER A 99 -9.32 16.32 -5.74
C SER A 99 -8.84 16.76 -7.12
N GLY A 100 -8.57 15.80 -7.99
CA GLY A 100 -8.04 16.05 -9.33
C GLY A 100 -6.52 16.22 -9.39
N SER A 101 -5.80 16.05 -8.28
CA SER A 101 -4.33 16.05 -8.23
C SER A 101 -3.79 14.64 -8.16
N ALA A 102 -2.50 14.48 -8.43
CA ALA A 102 -1.80 13.21 -8.29
C ALA A 102 -0.60 13.38 -7.36
N ILE A 103 -0.35 12.37 -6.55
CA ILE A 103 0.78 12.30 -5.63
C ILE A 103 1.51 10.96 -5.81
N TRP A 104 2.72 10.88 -5.30
CA TRP A 104 3.49 9.63 -5.29
C TRP A 104 3.30 8.91 -3.96
N GLY A 105 3.06 7.60 -4.03
CA GLY A 105 3.03 6.71 -2.87
C GLY A 105 4.13 5.66 -2.98
N ASN A 106 4.89 5.50 -1.91
CA ASN A 106 5.86 4.42 -1.81
C ASN A 106 5.17 3.08 -1.57
N ALA A 107 5.89 1.97 -1.81
CA ALA A 107 5.44 0.65 -1.38
C ALA A 107 5.12 0.65 0.12
N LEU A 108 4.09 -0.07 0.51
CA LEU A 108 3.61 -0.12 1.89
C LEU A 108 3.57 -1.56 2.39
N THR A 109 4.32 -1.84 3.44
CA THR A 109 4.27 -3.12 4.16
C THR A 109 2.92 -3.26 4.88
N ALA A 110 2.71 -4.38 5.57
CA ALA A 110 1.43 -4.70 6.20
C ALA A 110 0.88 -3.55 7.05
N HIS A 111 -0.30 -3.08 6.73
CA HIS A 111 -0.93 -1.93 7.39
C HIS A 111 -2.45 -2.00 7.26
N THR A 112 -3.14 -1.23 8.10
CA THR A 112 -4.54 -0.87 7.95
C THR A 112 -4.65 0.63 7.75
N LEU A 113 -5.76 1.06 7.13
CA LEU A 113 -6.07 2.47 6.99
C LEU A 113 -7.51 2.71 7.45
N LYS A 114 -7.67 3.64 8.40
CA LYS A 114 -8.98 4.06 8.91
C LYS A 114 -9.31 5.45 8.39
N ASN A 115 -10.42 5.57 7.70
CA ASN A 115 -10.95 6.88 7.30
C ASN A 115 -11.61 7.54 8.52
N ILE A 116 -11.01 8.60 9.04
CA ILE A 116 -11.49 9.34 10.21
C ILE A 116 -12.20 10.63 9.84
N GLY A 117 -12.34 10.92 8.55
CA GLY A 117 -13.08 12.07 8.05
C GLY A 117 -14.55 11.75 7.79
N ASN A 118 -15.20 12.63 7.07
CA ASN A 118 -16.66 12.53 6.80
C ASN A 118 -16.98 12.40 5.30
N THR A 119 -15.96 12.18 4.47
CA THR A 119 -16.08 11.94 3.03
C THR A 119 -15.41 10.63 2.67
N ASN A 120 -15.59 10.16 1.43
CA ASN A 120 -14.84 9.00 0.94
C ASN A 120 -13.36 9.37 0.76
N LEU A 121 -12.47 8.49 1.15
CA LEU A 121 -11.10 8.50 0.67
C LEU A 121 -11.07 7.62 -0.58
N HIS A 122 -11.07 8.26 -1.74
CA HIS A 122 -11.20 7.58 -3.03
C HIS A 122 -10.07 7.98 -3.95
N VAL A 123 -9.23 7.02 -4.31
CA VAL A 123 -8.06 7.25 -5.13
C VAL A 123 -7.96 6.17 -6.20
N ILE A 124 -7.40 6.55 -7.35
CA ILE A 124 -6.96 5.59 -8.38
C ILE A 124 -5.46 5.42 -8.23
N CYS A 125 -5.04 4.19 -7.94
CA CYS A 125 -3.64 3.84 -7.74
C CYS A 125 -3.11 3.23 -9.03
N VAL A 126 -2.14 3.89 -9.65
CA VAL A 126 -1.38 3.31 -10.77
C VAL A 126 -0.10 2.75 -10.19
N GLU A 127 -0.12 1.48 -9.83
CA GLU A 127 1.04 0.78 -9.27
C GLU A 127 2.04 0.48 -10.37
N ILE A 128 3.29 0.84 -10.14
CA ILE A 128 4.38 0.66 -11.10
C ILE A 128 5.10 -0.62 -10.76
N LYS A 129 5.00 -1.61 -11.64
CA LYS A 129 5.69 -2.88 -11.46
C LYS A 129 7.17 -2.71 -11.73
N ASN A 130 7.99 -3.26 -10.84
CA ASN A 130 9.42 -3.33 -11.08
C ASN A 130 9.70 -4.55 -11.95
N THR A 131 10.17 -4.32 -13.16
CA THR A 131 10.47 -5.37 -14.14
C THR A 131 11.95 -5.76 -14.16
N ASN A 132 12.77 -5.18 -13.31
CA ASN A 132 14.20 -5.48 -13.22
C ASN A 132 14.48 -6.76 -12.43
#